data_d3ab84a8c9206a9be20cddb4950d270e
#
_entry.id   d3ab84a8c9206a9be20cddb4950d270e
#
_cell.length_a   1.000
_cell.length_b   1.000
_cell.length_c   1.000
_cell.angle_alpha   90.00
_cell.angle_beta   90.00
_cell.angle_gamma   90.00
#
_symmetry.space_group_name_H-M   'P 1'
#
loop_
_entity.id
_entity.type
_entity.pdbx_description
1 polymer ?
#
loop_
_entity_poly.entity_id
_entity_poly.type
_entity_poly.pdbx_seq_one_letter_code
_entity_poly.pdbx_strand_id
1 'polypeptide(L)'
;MTGLYLALLALASYFVGNANWAIIISRTQKRDIRAMGSGNPGTLNMSRNLGLKFGLLTFFLDIMKGAVPTLVAFFVFRGQKFVGSEFLISDLAIYLCGFCAVMGHIYPVIYKFKGGKGIASTIGVMIVCESVHGIGWASVIIMALVAAVIWIYFTEFGAMGSFIAITPPAISGSIRLIIDYKGYTDVATIAFRVVTNVLILAICFFTWFAHRKNIERMLAGEEHPTSIKEMVVKAKAKKLAQKKAEDEKRLAEKEAERGSGCGDGNVMYGDVCTDEKPQKPPIIHR
;
A
#
# COMPACT_ATOMS: atom_id res chain seq x y z
N MET A 1 3.37 -19.56 30.30
CA MET A 1 3.72 -18.17 29.92
C MET A 1 3.70 -17.97 28.40
N THR A 2 4.33 -18.82 27.59
CA THR A 2 4.42 -18.68 26.13
C THR A 2 3.05 -18.50 25.43
N GLY A 3 2.04 -19.31 25.79
CA GLY A 3 0.70 -19.18 25.21
C GLY A 3 0.03 -17.83 25.50
N LEU A 4 0.26 -17.23 26.66
CA LEU A 4 -0.23 -15.91 27.00
C LEU A 4 0.43 -14.84 26.13
N TYR A 5 1.77 -14.87 25.98
CA TYR A 5 2.48 -13.92 25.11
C TYR A 5 2.04 -14.03 23.65
N LEU A 6 1.82 -15.25 23.17
CA LEU A 6 1.32 -15.48 21.81
C LEU A 6 -0.09 -14.90 21.63
N ALA A 7 -0.99 -15.10 22.59
CA ALA A 7 -2.35 -14.54 22.55
C ALA A 7 -2.34 -13.00 22.60
N LEU A 8 -1.53 -12.41 23.50
CA LEU A 8 -1.41 -10.95 23.61
C LEU A 8 -0.84 -10.34 22.32
N LEU A 9 0.17 -10.97 21.73
CA LEU A 9 0.77 -10.49 20.48
C LEU A 9 -0.20 -10.62 19.30
N ALA A 10 -0.97 -11.72 19.22
CA ALA A 10 -2.01 -11.88 18.21
C ALA A 10 -3.11 -10.82 18.35
N LEU A 11 -3.55 -10.52 19.58
CA LEU A 11 -4.51 -9.45 19.85
C LEU A 11 -3.97 -8.08 19.46
N ALA A 12 -2.73 -7.77 19.83
CA ALA A 12 -2.05 -6.53 19.42
C ALA A 12 -1.95 -6.42 17.90
N SER A 13 -1.63 -7.52 17.21
CA SER A 13 -1.58 -7.59 15.74
C SER A 13 -2.92 -7.25 15.10
N TYR A 14 -4.03 -7.73 15.67
CA TYR A 14 -5.38 -7.36 15.22
C TYR A 14 -5.61 -5.85 15.33
N PHE A 15 -5.25 -5.23 16.46
CA PHE A 15 -5.41 -3.78 16.62
C PHE A 15 -4.50 -2.97 15.71
N VAL A 16 -3.27 -3.41 15.45
CA VAL A 16 -2.40 -2.81 14.41
C VAL A 16 -3.08 -2.89 13.03
N GLY A 17 -3.68 -4.04 12.71
CA GLY A 17 -4.47 -4.24 11.50
C GLY A 17 -5.64 -3.26 11.36
N ASN A 18 -6.28 -2.86 12.46
CA ASN A 18 -7.41 -1.91 12.48
C ASN A 18 -7.05 -0.51 11.97
N ALA A 19 -5.76 -0.12 11.97
CA ALA A 19 -5.33 1.14 11.39
C ALA A 19 -5.59 1.13 9.87
N ASN A 20 -6.70 1.73 9.43
CA ASN A 20 -7.00 1.85 8.00
C ASN A 20 -6.38 3.12 7.42
N TRP A 21 -5.23 2.96 6.79
CA TRP A 21 -4.45 4.09 6.29
C TRP A 21 -5.14 4.86 5.18
N ALA A 22 -5.97 4.22 4.36
CA ALA A 22 -6.77 4.93 3.36
C ALA A 22 -7.76 5.91 4.01
N ILE A 23 -8.44 5.50 5.09
CA ILE A 23 -9.36 6.37 5.84
C ILE A 23 -8.56 7.48 6.53
N ILE A 24 -7.45 7.14 7.21
CA ILE A 24 -6.63 8.12 7.95
C ILE A 24 -6.11 9.18 6.98
N ILE A 25 -5.43 8.78 5.90
CA ILE A 25 -4.84 9.70 4.91
C ILE A 25 -5.94 10.53 4.21
N SER A 26 -7.08 9.94 3.84
CA SER A 26 -8.12 10.72 3.17
C SER A 26 -8.71 11.80 4.08
N ARG A 27 -8.80 11.54 5.39
CA ARG A 27 -9.25 12.53 6.38
C ARG A 27 -8.28 13.70 6.54
N THR A 28 -6.95 13.48 6.45
CA THR A 28 -5.98 14.59 6.44
C THR A 28 -6.17 15.50 5.21
N GLN A 29 -6.74 14.96 4.13
CA GLN A 29 -7.12 15.72 2.94
C GLN A 29 -8.56 16.28 3.02
N LYS A 30 -9.18 16.28 4.20
CA LYS A 30 -10.59 16.73 4.45
C LYS A 30 -11.60 15.99 3.56
N ARG A 31 -11.34 14.72 3.25
CA ARG A 31 -12.21 13.86 2.42
C ARG A 31 -12.42 12.51 3.09
N ASP A 32 -13.51 11.81 2.76
CA ASP A 32 -13.75 10.44 3.19
C ASP A 32 -13.72 9.51 1.97
N ILE A 33 -12.69 8.67 1.88
CA ILE A 33 -12.52 7.74 0.76
C ILE A 33 -13.66 6.74 0.63
N ARG A 34 -14.40 6.49 1.71
CA ARG A 34 -15.56 5.59 1.70
C ARG A 34 -16.77 6.16 0.96
N ALA A 35 -16.84 7.49 0.81
CA ALA A 35 -17.84 8.20 0.02
C ALA A 35 -17.39 8.47 -1.43
N MET A 36 -16.21 7.96 -1.85
CA MET A 36 -15.60 8.25 -3.15
C MET A 36 -15.35 6.98 -3.97
N GLY A 37 -15.58 7.07 -5.26
CA GLY A 37 -15.32 5.99 -6.21
C GLY A 37 -15.99 4.67 -5.81
N SER A 38 -15.22 3.61 -5.61
CA SER A 38 -15.76 2.29 -5.22
C SER A 38 -16.21 2.19 -3.75
N GLY A 39 -15.99 3.22 -2.94
CA GLY A 39 -16.22 3.20 -1.49
C GLY A 39 -15.25 2.30 -0.69
N ASN A 40 -14.41 1.52 -1.35
CA ASN A 40 -13.46 0.64 -0.68
C ASN A 40 -12.25 1.43 -0.16
N PRO A 41 -11.92 1.36 1.16
CA PRO A 41 -10.79 2.08 1.70
C PRO A 41 -9.47 1.32 1.46
N GLY A 42 -8.90 1.47 0.27
CA GLY A 42 -7.67 0.80 -0.14
C GLY A 42 -6.93 1.53 -1.26
N THR A 43 -5.75 1.02 -1.59
CA THR A 43 -4.76 1.59 -2.51
C THR A 43 -5.33 2.09 -3.84
N LEU A 44 -6.08 1.24 -4.55
CA LEU A 44 -6.59 1.58 -5.89
C LEU A 44 -7.63 2.71 -5.84
N ASN A 45 -8.53 2.69 -4.84
CA ASN A 45 -9.50 3.76 -4.66
C ASN A 45 -8.82 5.08 -4.29
N MET A 46 -7.81 5.03 -3.43
CA MET A 46 -6.97 6.19 -3.08
C MET A 46 -6.25 6.75 -4.31
N SER A 47 -5.63 5.88 -5.12
CA SER A 47 -4.92 6.30 -6.35
C SER A 47 -5.84 7.00 -7.34
N ARG A 48 -7.06 6.47 -7.55
CA ARG A 48 -8.03 7.02 -8.49
C ARG A 48 -8.60 8.37 -8.05
N ASN A 49 -8.92 8.53 -6.77
CA ASN A 49 -9.64 9.71 -6.27
C ASN A 49 -8.74 10.80 -5.65
N LEU A 50 -7.62 10.42 -5.02
CA LEU A 50 -6.69 11.35 -4.37
C LEU A 50 -5.34 11.45 -5.07
N GLY A 51 -5.09 10.56 -6.02
CA GLY A 51 -3.88 10.53 -6.83
C GLY A 51 -2.87 9.46 -6.39
N LEU A 52 -1.97 9.12 -7.32
CA LEU A 52 -1.04 8.00 -7.21
C LEU A 52 -0.16 8.07 -5.94
N LYS A 53 0.29 9.28 -5.55
CA LYS A 53 1.11 9.48 -4.33
C LYS A 53 0.41 8.93 -3.07
N PHE A 54 -0.86 9.28 -2.88
CA PHE A 54 -1.62 8.83 -1.71
C PHE A 54 -1.98 7.35 -1.79
N GLY A 55 -2.21 6.83 -2.99
CA GLY A 55 -2.39 5.39 -3.19
C GLY A 55 -1.14 4.59 -2.84
N LEU A 56 0.04 4.99 -3.32
CA LEU A 56 1.31 4.34 -3.00
C LEU A 56 1.65 4.42 -1.51
N LEU A 57 1.41 5.57 -0.88
CA LEU A 57 1.59 5.71 0.57
C LEU A 57 0.66 4.76 1.35
N THR A 58 -0.62 4.68 0.95
CA THR A 58 -1.57 3.74 1.54
C THR A 58 -1.10 2.30 1.37
N PHE A 59 -0.64 1.93 0.16
CA PHE A 59 -0.13 0.59 -0.13
C PHE A 59 1.05 0.21 0.76
N PHE A 60 2.04 1.09 0.85
CA PHE A 60 3.22 0.87 1.69
C PHE A 60 2.85 0.71 3.17
N LEU A 61 2.03 1.59 3.71
CA LEU A 61 1.61 1.54 5.11
C LEU A 61 0.73 0.31 5.42
N ASP A 62 -0.10 -0.12 4.46
CA ASP A 62 -0.89 -1.35 4.60
C ASP A 62 -0.02 -2.62 4.49
N ILE A 63 1.09 -2.62 3.73
CA ILE A 63 2.11 -3.67 3.77
C ILE A 63 2.77 -3.71 5.15
N MET A 64 3.21 -2.56 5.65
CA MET A 64 3.93 -2.47 6.92
C MET A 64 3.08 -2.97 8.10
N LYS A 65 1.77 -2.69 8.14
CA LYS A 65 0.93 -3.17 9.23
C LYS A 65 0.69 -4.69 9.23
N GLY A 66 0.89 -5.36 8.08
CA GLY A 66 0.97 -6.82 8.01
C GLY A 66 2.36 -7.34 8.37
N ALA A 67 3.40 -6.73 7.81
CA ALA A 67 4.78 -7.17 7.97
C ALA A 67 5.32 -6.99 9.40
N VAL A 68 5.11 -5.82 10.02
CA VAL A 68 5.71 -5.49 11.32
C VAL A 68 5.26 -6.45 12.44
N PRO A 69 3.96 -6.69 12.68
CA PRO A 69 3.55 -7.62 13.74
C PRO A 69 4.00 -9.06 13.44
N THR A 70 4.01 -9.48 12.17
CA THR A 70 4.52 -10.79 11.76
C THR A 70 6.02 -10.93 12.05
N LEU A 71 6.81 -9.90 11.74
CA LEU A 71 8.26 -9.89 12.00
C LEU A 71 8.56 -9.87 13.51
N VAL A 72 7.81 -9.11 14.29
CA VAL A 72 7.91 -9.09 15.76
C VAL A 72 7.62 -10.49 16.31
N ALA A 73 6.56 -11.17 15.82
CA ALA A 73 6.22 -12.52 16.23
C ALA A 73 7.37 -13.51 15.94
N PHE A 74 8.02 -13.40 14.78
CA PHE A 74 9.17 -14.21 14.46
C PHE A 74 10.30 -14.03 15.49
N PHE A 75 10.73 -12.80 15.76
CA PHE A 75 11.85 -12.56 16.66
C PHE A 75 11.55 -12.91 18.11
N VAL A 76 10.34 -12.67 18.60
CA VAL A 76 9.91 -13.00 19.96
C VAL A 76 9.96 -14.51 20.21
N PHE A 77 9.58 -15.32 19.23
CA PHE A 77 9.48 -16.78 19.37
C PHE A 77 10.55 -17.59 18.64
N ARG A 78 11.55 -16.90 18.06
CA ARG A 78 12.63 -17.56 17.28
C ARG A 78 13.37 -18.62 18.11
N GLY A 79 13.50 -19.82 17.55
CA GLY A 79 14.22 -20.92 18.18
C GLY A 79 13.50 -21.61 19.35
N GLN A 80 12.33 -21.13 19.75
CA GLN A 80 11.53 -21.76 20.79
C GLN A 80 10.64 -22.87 20.19
N LYS A 81 10.48 -23.97 20.93
CA LYS A 81 9.59 -25.07 20.58
C LYS A 81 8.45 -25.20 21.60
N PHE A 82 7.33 -25.73 21.18
CA PHE A 82 6.27 -26.14 22.12
C PHE A 82 6.72 -27.34 22.93
N VAL A 83 6.29 -27.41 24.18
CA VAL A 83 6.59 -28.53 25.09
C VAL A 83 6.01 -29.81 24.49
N GLY A 84 6.85 -30.86 24.39
CA GLY A 84 6.48 -32.14 23.82
C GLY A 84 6.29 -32.12 22.29
N SER A 85 6.91 -31.15 21.60
CA SER A 85 6.81 -31.00 20.15
C SER A 85 8.15 -30.52 19.57
N GLU A 86 8.42 -30.90 18.35
CA GLU A 86 9.54 -30.36 17.55
C GLU A 86 9.13 -29.12 16.75
N PHE A 87 7.86 -28.72 16.79
CA PHE A 87 7.33 -27.58 16.05
C PHE A 87 7.82 -26.25 16.66
N LEU A 88 8.34 -25.35 15.81
CA LEU A 88 8.79 -24.03 16.22
C LEU A 88 7.58 -23.12 16.51
N ILE A 89 7.61 -22.46 17.66
CA ILE A 89 6.57 -21.49 18.04
C ILE A 89 6.55 -20.32 17.05
N SER A 90 7.71 -19.91 16.53
CA SER A 90 7.81 -18.86 15.51
C SER A 90 7.02 -19.17 14.25
N ASP A 91 6.97 -20.45 13.80
CA ASP A 91 6.22 -20.85 12.60
C ASP A 91 4.70 -20.68 12.78
N LEU A 92 4.17 -20.98 13.96
CA LEU A 92 2.77 -20.69 14.27
C LEU A 92 2.55 -19.17 14.47
N ALA A 93 3.45 -18.51 15.18
CA ALA A 93 3.30 -17.11 15.60
C ALA A 93 3.23 -16.15 14.42
N ILE A 94 4.08 -16.34 13.39
CA ILE A 94 4.07 -15.47 12.19
C ILE A 94 2.75 -15.54 11.44
N TYR A 95 2.18 -16.73 11.28
CA TYR A 95 0.89 -16.90 10.59
C TYR A 95 -0.30 -16.50 11.47
N LEU A 96 -0.26 -16.72 12.78
CA LEU A 96 -1.30 -16.29 13.71
C LEU A 96 -1.37 -14.76 13.81
N CYS A 97 -0.24 -14.10 14.04
CA CYS A 97 -0.18 -12.65 14.12
C CYS A 97 -0.47 -11.99 12.76
N GLY A 98 0.03 -12.58 11.68
CA GLY A 98 -0.29 -12.17 10.31
C GLY A 98 -1.78 -12.28 10.02
N PHE A 99 -2.40 -13.41 10.35
CA PHE A 99 -3.85 -13.60 10.22
C PHE A 99 -4.63 -12.53 11.00
N CYS A 100 -4.27 -12.31 12.27
CA CYS A 100 -4.92 -11.29 13.09
C CYS A 100 -4.77 -9.89 12.50
N ALA A 101 -3.60 -9.52 11.98
CA ALA A 101 -3.38 -8.23 11.33
C ALA A 101 -4.22 -8.08 10.04
N VAL A 102 -4.33 -9.12 9.22
CA VAL A 102 -5.17 -9.14 8.01
C VAL A 102 -6.65 -9.04 8.39
N MET A 103 -7.11 -9.78 9.41
CA MET A 103 -8.47 -9.71 9.90
C MET A 103 -8.80 -8.32 10.48
N GLY A 104 -7.85 -7.70 11.19
CA GLY A 104 -7.96 -6.32 11.64
C GLY A 104 -8.13 -5.33 10.50
N HIS A 105 -7.47 -5.56 9.35
CA HIS A 105 -7.66 -4.72 8.16
C HIS A 105 -9.02 -4.95 7.48
N ILE A 106 -9.47 -6.20 7.35
CA ILE A 106 -10.72 -6.55 6.64
C ILE A 106 -11.94 -6.22 7.51
N TYR A 107 -11.87 -6.58 8.79
CA TYR A 107 -12.96 -6.43 9.76
C TYR A 107 -12.51 -5.60 10.99
N PRO A 108 -12.17 -4.30 10.81
CA PRO A 108 -11.70 -3.46 11.90
C PRO A 108 -12.84 -3.08 12.83
N VAL A 109 -12.74 -3.40 14.13
CA VAL A 109 -13.75 -3.06 15.14
C VAL A 109 -13.96 -1.54 15.23
N ILE A 110 -12.87 -0.75 15.08
CA ILE A 110 -12.91 0.73 15.12
C ILE A 110 -13.82 1.32 14.03
N TYR A 111 -13.97 0.63 12.89
CA TYR A 111 -14.81 1.06 11.76
C TYR A 111 -16.06 0.17 11.60
N LYS A 112 -16.59 -0.36 12.70
CA LYS A 112 -17.81 -1.21 12.70
C LYS A 112 -17.69 -2.39 11.72
N PHE A 113 -16.53 -3.04 11.71
CA PHE A 113 -16.18 -4.19 10.86
C PHE A 113 -16.24 -3.92 9.34
N LYS A 114 -16.15 -2.63 8.93
CA LYS A 114 -16.14 -2.22 7.51
C LYS A 114 -14.75 -1.71 7.13
N GLY A 115 -13.85 -2.62 6.72
CA GLY A 115 -12.48 -2.33 6.33
C GLY A 115 -12.22 -2.44 4.83
N GLY A 116 -10.95 -2.68 4.49
CA GLY A 116 -10.49 -2.92 3.12
C GLY A 116 -10.53 -4.40 2.73
N LYS A 117 -9.83 -4.76 1.66
CA LYS A 117 -9.81 -6.13 1.14
C LYS A 117 -8.63 -6.99 1.63
N GLY A 118 -7.67 -6.39 2.30
CA GLY A 118 -6.56 -7.10 2.93
C GLY A 118 -5.34 -7.41 2.06
N ILE A 119 -5.36 -7.18 0.74
CA ILE A 119 -4.26 -7.58 -0.16
C ILE A 119 -2.90 -7.05 0.27
N ALA A 120 -2.77 -5.74 0.48
CA ALA A 120 -1.49 -5.14 0.85
C ALA A 120 -0.97 -5.68 2.19
N SER A 121 -1.86 -5.85 3.17
CA SER A 121 -1.51 -6.43 4.48
C SER A 121 -1.11 -7.91 4.34
N THR A 122 -1.82 -8.69 3.51
CA THR A 122 -1.46 -10.09 3.20
C THR A 122 -0.11 -10.17 2.50
N ILE A 123 0.18 -9.30 1.53
CA ILE A 123 1.51 -9.20 0.91
C ILE A 123 2.58 -8.96 1.97
N GLY A 124 2.34 -8.03 2.92
CA GLY A 124 3.28 -7.76 4.02
C GLY A 124 3.54 -8.99 4.89
N VAL A 125 2.49 -9.75 5.24
CA VAL A 125 2.61 -11.02 5.97
C VAL A 125 3.45 -12.01 5.16
N MET A 126 3.11 -12.24 3.89
CA MET A 126 3.80 -13.22 3.05
C MET A 126 5.26 -12.86 2.79
N ILE A 127 5.59 -11.58 2.62
CA ILE A 127 6.99 -11.12 2.51
C ILE A 127 7.78 -11.60 3.73
N VAL A 128 7.28 -11.42 4.94
CA VAL A 128 7.98 -11.85 6.16
C VAL A 128 8.02 -13.38 6.24
N CYS A 129 6.87 -14.05 6.09
CA CYS A 129 6.78 -15.50 6.21
C CYS A 129 7.72 -16.25 5.25
N GLU A 130 7.86 -15.77 4.02
CA GLU A 130 8.78 -16.39 3.06
C GLU A 130 10.24 -16.00 3.31
N SER A 131 10.51 -14.72 3.67
CA SER A 131 11.87 -14.22 3.80
C SER A 131 12.62 -14.78 5.01
N VAL A 132 11.93 -15.03 6.13
CA VAL A 132 12.57 -15.55 7.36
C VAL A 132 13.08 -16.98 7.22
N HIS A 133 12.63 -17.70 6.18
CA HIS A 133 13.01 -19.07 5.88
C HIS A 133 14.07 -19.22 4.77
N GLY A 134 14.53 -18.10 4.21
CA GLY A 134 15.65 -18.06 3.28
C GLY A 134 15.29 -17.54 1.88
N ILE A 135 16.33 -17.23 1.11
CA ILE A 135 16.20 -16.56 -0.18
C ILE A 135 15.41 -17.38 -1.22
N GLY A 136 15.47 -18.71 -1.16
CA GLY A 136 14.72 -19.58 -2.06
C GLY A 136 13.21 -19.40 -1.90
N TRP A 137 12.74 -19.33 -0.67
CA TRP A 137 11.32 -19.07 -0.37
C TRP A 137 10.94 -17.62 -0.65
N ALA A 138 11.80 -16.66 -0.29
CA ALA A 138 11.59 -15.23 -0.60
C ALA A 138 11.44 -14.97 -2.10
N SER A 139 12.06 -15.76 -2.97
CA SER A 139 11.92 -15.62 -4.43
C SER A 139 10.49 -15.84 -4.90
N VAL A 140 9.70 -16.69 -4.24
CA VAL A 140 8.32 -16.99 -4.61
C VAL A 140 7.44 -15.75 -4.50
N ILE A 141 7.53 -14.99 -3.39
CA ILE A 141 6.73 -13.76 -3.25
C ILE A 141 7.16 -12.70 -4.26
N ILE A 142 8.46 -12.56 -4.54
CA ILE A 142 8.96 -11.62 -5.56
C ILE A 142 8.41 -11.98 -6.93
N MET A 143 8.49 -13.26 -7.33
CA MET A 143 7.97 -13.72 -8.61
C MET A 143 6.45 -13.54 -8.71
N ALA A 144 5.70 -13.82 -7.65
CA ALA A 144 4.26 -13.62 -7.59
C ALA A 144 3.87 -12.15 -7.75
N LEU A 145 4.61 -11.23 -7.10
CA LEU A 145 4.38 -9.79 -7.24
C LEU A 145 4.69 -9.29 -8.67
N VAL A 146 5.78 -9.74 -9.26
CA VAL A 146 6.13 -9.40 -10.65
C VAL A 146 5.05 -9.92 -11.60
N ALA A 147 4.64 -11.18 -11.46
CA ALA A 147 3.57 -11.76 -12.27
C ALA A 147 2.24 -11.00 -12.12
N ALA A 148 1.89 -10.60 -10.89
CA ALA A 148 0.68 -9.80 -10.62
C ALA A 148 0.72 -8.43 -11.31
N VAL A 149 1.87 -7.74 -11.27
CA VAL A 149 2.04 -6.44 -11.94
C VAL A 149 1.96 -6.61 -13.46
N ILE A 150 2.62 -7.61 -14.03
CA ILE A 150 2.56 -7.93 -15.46
C ILE A 150 1.11 -8.22 -15.86
N TRP A 151 0.40 -9.06 -15.10
CA TRP A 151 -1.01 -9.37 -15.36
C TRP A 151 -1.87 -8.10 -15.40
N ILE A 152 -1.79 -7.26 -14.35
CA ILE A 152 -2.58 -6.03 -14.26
C ILE A 152 -2.23 -5.05 -15.41
N TYR A 153 -0.95 -4.99 -15.80
CA TYR A 153 -0.49 -4.10 -16.87
C TYR A 153 -1.09 -4.45 -18.23
N PHE A 154 -1.26 -5.75 -18.53
CA PHE A 154 -1.78 -6.20 -19.81
C PHE A 154 -3.31 -6.34 -19.84
N THR A 155 -3.91 -6.82 -18.75
CA THR A 155 -5.34 -7.15 -18.69
C THR A 155 -6.20 -6.08 -18.03
N GLU A 156 -5.57 -5.19 -17.23
CA GLU A 156 -6.24 -4.21 -16.37
C GLU A 156 -7.17 -4.81 -15.31
N PHE A 157 -7.13 -6.13 -15.08
CA PHE A 157 -7.92 -6.82 -14.03
C PHE A 157 -7.18 -6.84 -12.71
N GLY A 158 -7.42 -5.82 -11.86
CA GLY A 158 -6.77 -5.67 -10.56
C GLY A 158 -7.11 -6.77 -9.55
N ALA A 159 -8.32 -7.33 -9.58
CA ALA A 159 -8.73 -8.41 -8.68
C ALA A 159 -7.94 -9.68 -8.96
N MET A 160 -7.80 -10.09 -10.22
CA MET A 160 -7.03 -11.28 -10.59
C MET A 160 -5.54 -11.11 -10.26
N GLY A 161 -4.96 -9.93 -10.53
CA GLY A 161 -3.59 -9.63 -10.12
C GLY A 161 -3.39 -9.75 -8.60
N SER A 162 -4.41 -9.38 -7.81
CA SER A 162 -4.38 -9.57 -6.35
C SER A 162 -4.30 -11.05 -5.96
N PHE A 163 -5.02 -11.93 -6.64
CA PHE A 163 -4.98 -13.37 -6.39
C PHE A 163 -3.64 -13.99 -6.79
N ILE A 164 -3.10 -13.57 -7.92
CA ILE A 164 -1.75 -13.97 -8.38
C ILE A 164 -0.68 -13.55 -7.36
N ALA A 165 -0.83 -12.40 -6.71
CA ALA A 165 0.14 -11.91 -5.73
C ALA A 165 0.19 -12.73 -4.43
N ILE A 166 -0.93 -13.30 -3.97
CA ILE A 166 -1.01 -13.91 -2.64
C ILE A 166 -1.11 -15.43 -2.65
N THR A 167 -1.64 -16.05 -3.71
CA THR A 167 -1.88 -17.50 -3.75
C THR A 167 -0.59 -18.32 -3.84
N PRO A 168 0.36 -18.02 -4.74
CA PRO A 168 1.61 -18.79 -4.81
C PRO A 168 2.42 -18.76 -3.50
N PRO A 169 2.60 -17.62 -2.80
CA PRO A 169 3.27 -17.61 -1.50
C PRO A 169 2.54 -18.45 -0.44
N ALA A 170 1.21 -18.47 -0.42
CA ALA A 170 0.48 -19.29 0.53
C ALA A 170 0.66 -20.80 0.26
N ILE A 171 0.68 -21.20 -1.00
CA ILE A 171 0.99 -22.58 -1.39
C ILE A 171 2.42 -22.92 -1.01
N SER A 172 3.37 -22.02 -1.28
CA SER A 172 4.78 -22.16 -0.91
C SER A 172 4.96 -22.37 0.58
N GLY A 173 4.36 -21.52 1.41
CA GLY A 173 4.40 -21.64 2.87
C GLY A 173 3.82 -22.95 3.38
N SER A 174 2.72 -23.43 2.78
CA SER A 174 2.13 -24.75 3.12
C SER A 174 3.05 -25.90 2.74
N ILE A 175 3.66 -25.87 1.56
CA ILE A 175 4.64 -26.88 1.10
C ILE A 175 5.86 -26.87 2.02
N ARG A 176 6.38 -25.70 2.37
CA ARG A 176 7.50 -25.56 3.31
C ARG A 176 7.22 -26.24 4.63
N LEU A 177 6.07 -25.97 5.26
CA LEU A 177 5.70 -26.61 6.51
C LEU A 177 5.60 -28.15 6.40
N ILE A 178 5.16 -28.66 5.25
CA ILE A 178 5.15 -30.12 5.01
C ILE A 178 6.57 -30.67 4.93
N ILE A 179 7.47 -29.98 4.23
CA ILE A 179 8.86 -30.42 4.03
C ILE A 179 9.62 -30.35 5.35
N ASP A 180 9.55 -29.23 6.08
CA ASP A 180 10.31 -29.00 7.30
C ASP A 180 9.94 -29.99 8.42
N TYR A 181 8.66 -30.40 8.47
CA TYR A 181 8.15 -31.26 9.54
C TYR A 181 7.74 -32.69 9.09
N LYS A 182 8.15 -33.13 7.88
CA LYS A 182 7.76 -34.44 7.32
C LYS A 182 8.24 -35.66 8.13
N GLY A 183 9.37 -35.52 8.84
CA GLY A 183 9.97 -36.61 9.60
C GLY A 183 9.45 -36.78 11.02
N TYR A 184 8.61 -35.86 11.50
CA TYR A 184 8.10 -35.88 12.87
C TYR A 184 6.71 -36.54 12.91
N THR A 185 6.57 -37.51 13.83
CA THR A 185 5.37 -38.34 13.96
C THR A 185 4.64 -38.09 15.28
N ASP A 186 5.15 -37.27 16.17
CA ASP A 186 4.47 -36.92 17.41
C ASP A 186 3.20 -36.10 17.14
N VAL A 187 2.16 -36.39 17.89
CA VAL A 187 0.80 -35.84 17.73
C VAL A 187 0.85 -34.29 17.84
N ALA A 188 1.65 -33.74 18.75
CA ALA A 188 1.71 -32.32 18.99
C ALA A 188 2.28 -31.56 17.78
N THR A 189 3.41 -32.03 17.21
CA THR A 189 4.01 -31.47 16.00
C THR A 189 3.05 -31.54 14.81
N ILE A 190 2.38 -32.67 14.63
CA ILE A 190 1.37 -32.82 13.57
C ILE A 190 0.22 -31.82 13.78
N ALA A 191 -0.30 -31.70 15.00
CA ALA A 191 -1.41 -30.77 15.30
C ALA A 191 -1.02 -29.32 15.02
N PHE A 192 0.16 -28.84 15.49
CA PHE A 192 0.61 -27.48 15.23
C PHE A 192 0.85 -27.22 13.74
N ARG A 193 1.40 -28.17 12.99
CA ARG A 193 1.54 -28.09 11.54
C ARG A 193 0.20 -27.92 10.84
N VAL A 194 -0.81 -28.70 11.24
CA VAL A 194 -2.17 -28.62 10.67
C VAL A 194 -2.79 -27.26 11.00
N VAL A 195 -2.75 -26.81 12.25
CA VAL A 195 -3.28 -25.50 12.67
C VAL A 195 -2.61 -24.36 11.88
N THR A 196 -1.30 -24.41 11.72
CA THR A 196 -0.58 -23.38 10.96
C THR A 196 -0.97 -23.36 9.48
N ASN A 197 -1.14 -24.54 8.84
CA ASN A 197 -1.64 -24.62 7.48
C ASN A 197 -3.08 -24.08 7.36
N VAL A 198 -3.94 -24.34 8.33
CA VAL A 198 -5.30 -23.76 8.37
C VAL A 198 -5.24 -22.24 8.44
N LEU A 199 -4.31 -21.66 9.21
CA LEU A 199 -4.12 -20.20 9.26
C LEU A 199 -3.68 -19.62 7.91
N ILE A 200 -2.74 -20.27 7.21
CA ILE A 200 -2.29 -19.85 5.86
C ILE A 200 -3.48 -19.82 4.89
N LEU A 201 -4.24 -20.91 4.86
CA LEU A 201 -5.42 -21.03 4.00
C LEU A 201 -6.51 -20.01 4.39
N ALA A 202 -6.69 -19.76 5.69
CA ALA A 202 -7.64 -18.77 6.18
C ALA A 202 -7.27 -17.34 5.75
N ILE A 203 -5.99 -16.97 5.79
CA ILE A 203 -5.51 -15.66 5.27
C ILE A 203 -5.94 -15.50 3.80
N CYS A 204 -5.66 -16.49 2.95
CA CYS A 204 -6.07 -16.48 1.55
C CYS A 204 -7.58 -16.43 1.40
N PHE A 205 -8.31 -17.32 2.08
CA PHE A 205 -9.76 -17.42 2.01
C PHE A 205 -10.44 -16.09 2.34
N PHE A 206 -10.12 -15.47 3.49
CA PHE A 206 -10.75 -14.22 3.90
C PHE A 206 -10.39 -13.06 2.98
N THR A 207 -9.17 -13.03 2.45
CA THR A 207 -8.76 -12.03 1.46
C THR A 207 -9.52 -12.22 0.14
N TRP A 208 -9.70 -13.45 -0.33
CA TRP A 208 -10.51 -13.77 -1.51
C TRP A 208 -11.99 -13.47 -1.27
N PHE A 209 -12.52 -13.84 -0.10
CA PHE A 209 -13.91 -13.56 0.27
C PHE A 209 -14.19 -12.04 0.32
N ALA A 210 -13.23 -11.23 0.76
CA ALA A 210 -13.33 -9.77 0.69
C ALA A 210 -13.40 -9.25 -0.76
N HIS A 211 -12.99 -10.05 -1.75
CA HIS A 211 -13.07 -9.72 -3.18
C HIS A 211 -14.32 -10.28 -3.88
N ARG A 212 -15.27 -10.94 -3.17
CA ARG A 212 -16.43 -11.58 -3.79
C ARG A 212 -17.19 -10.70 -4.78
N LYS A 213 -17.41 -9.41 -4.44
CA LYS A 213 -18.06 -8.46 -5.36
C LYS A 213 -17.24 -8.16 -6.62
N ASN A 214 -15.91 -8.24 -6.55
CA ASN A 214 -15.06 -8.11 -7.74
C ASN A 214 -15.12 -9.39 -8.58
N ILE A 215 -15.17 -10.56 -7.94
CA ILE A 215 -15.32 -11.84 -8.62
C ILE A 215 -16.67 -11.88 -9.35
N GLU A 216 -17.76 -11.46 -8.69
CA GLU A 216 -19.09 -11.37 -9.30
C GLU A 216 -19.08 -10.47 -10.55
N ARG A 217 -18.49 -9.25 -10.46
CA ARG A 217 -18.37 -8.35 -11.61
C ARG A 217 -17.47 -8.90 -12.71
N MET A 218 -16.39 -9.59 -12.34
CA MET A 218 -15.49 -10.23 -13.30
C MET A 218 -16.17 -11.34 -14.09
N LEU A 219 -17.00 -12.14 -13.42
CA LEU A 219 -17.80 -13.20 -14.05
C LEU A 219 -18.91 -12.61 -14.95
N ALA A 220 -19.46 -11.46 -14.57
CA ALA A 220 -20.44 -10.72 -15.38
C ALA A 220 -19.82 -9.90 -16.53
N GLY A 221 -18.48 -9.84 -16.65
CA GLY A 221 -17.81 -9.00 -17.63
C GLY A 221 -17.85 -7.49 -17.33
N GLU A 222 -18.21 -7.11 -16.08
CA GLU A 222 -18.42 -5.73 -15.63
C GLU A 222 -17.31 -5.22 -14.68
N GLU A 223 -16.16 -5.89 -14.63
CA GLU A 223 -15.07 -5.45 -13.74
C GLU A 223 -14.46 -4.12 -14.21
N HIS A 224 -14.33 -3.19 -13.28
CA HIS A 224 -13.76 -1.88 -13.58
C HIS A 224 -12.27 -1.99 -13.91
N PRO A 225 -11.82 -1.46 -15.05
CA PRO A 225 -10.42 -1.54 -15.44
C PRO A 225 -9.53 -0.81 -14.43
N THR A 226 -8.35 -1.37 -14.20
CA THR A 226 -7.28 -0.83 -13.36
C THR A 226 -6.10 -0.48 -14.24
N SER A 227 -6.21 0.61 -15.01
CA SER A 227 -5.15 1.03 -15.92
C SER A 227 -4.00 1.70 -15.16
N ILE A 228 -2.92 0.96 -14.95
CA ILE A 228 -1.67 1.50 -14.38
C ILE A 228 -1.10 2.58 -15.32
N LYS A 229 -1.19 2.36 -16.65
CA LYS A 229 -0.73 3.32 -17.67
C LYS A 229 -1.42 4.66 -17.49
N GLU A 230 -2.75 4.65 -17.42
CA GLU A 230 -3.56 5.87 -17.27
C GLU A 230 -3.25 6.60 -15.95
N MET A 231 -3.11 5.86 -14.85
CA MET A 231 -2.75 6.44 -13.55
C MET A 231 -1.38 7.13 -13.58
N VAL A 232 -0.39 6.52 -14.24
CA VAL A 232 0.96 7.10 -14.38
C VAL A 232 0.95 8.33 -15.30
N VAL A 233 0.23 8.28 -16.42
CA VAL A 233 0.08 9.43 -17.33
C VAL A 233 -0.58 10.61 -16.63
N LYS A 234 -1.70 10.37 -15.94
CA LYS A 234 -2.39 11.42 -15.14
C LYS A 234 -1.49 12.00 -14.05
N ALA A 235 -0.68 11.18 -13.37
CA ALA A 235 0.27 11.64 -12.36
C ALA A 235 1.38 12.53 -12.96
N LYS A 236 1.94 12.14 -14.11
CA LYS A 236 2.95 12.94 -14.84
C LYS A 236 2.37 14.26 -15.34
N ALA A 237 1.18 14.25 -15.94
CA ALA A 237 0.50 15.46 -16.41
C ALA A 237 0.23 16.45 -15.27
N LYS A 238 -0.26 15.95 -14.11
CA LYS A 238 -0.47 16.78 -12.92
C LYS A 238 0.82 17.41 -12.40
N LYS A 239 1.91 16.64 -12.35
CA LYS A 239 3.21 17.15 -11.90
C LYS A 239 3.75 18.23 -12.86
N LEU A 240 3.57 18.05 -14.16
CA LEU A 240 3.99 19.04 -15.17
C LEU A 240 3.16 20.32 -15.05
N ALA A 241 1.83 20.22 -14.87
CA ALA A 241 0.97 21.37 -14.67
C ALA A 241 1.33 22.16 -13.39
N GLN A 242 1.63 21.46 -12.29
CA GLN A 242 2.08 22.09 -11.05
C GLN A 242 3.40 22.84 -11.24
N LYS A 243 4.38 22.22 -11.94
CA LYS A 243 5.65 22.87 -12.23
C LYS A 243 5.47 24.12 -13.07
N LYS A 244 4.64 24.09 -14.12
CA LYS A 244 4.36 25.27 -14.95
C LYS A 244 3.74 26.41 -14.14
N ALA A 245 2.74 26.11 -13.29
CA ALA A 245 2.12 27.11 -12.43
C ALA A 245 3.09 27.72 -11.40
N GLU A 246 4.04 26.91 -10.89
CA GLU A 246 5.08 27.38 -9.98
C GLU A 246 6.11 28.27 -10.71
N ASP A 247 6.50 27.91 -11.93
CA ASP A 247 7.39 28.69 -12.77
C ASP A 247 6.75 30.04 -13.18
N GLU A 248 5.45 30.03 -13.55
CA GLU A 248 4.68 31.25 -13.86
C GLU A 248 4.57 32.17 -12.64
N LYS A 249 4.28 31.63 -11.46
CA LYS A 249 4.24 32.40 -10.21
C LYS A 249 5.59 33.05 -9.89
N ARG A 250 6.68 32.29 -10.06
CA ARG A 250 8.04 32.78 -9.85
C ARG A 250 8.45 33.86 -10.83
N LEU A 251 7.98 33.78 -12.09
CA LEU A 251 8.17 34.85 -13.09
C LEU A 251 7.39 36.10 -12.72
N ALA A 252 6.13 35.98 -12.35
CA ALA A 252 5.30 37.10 -11.91
C ALA A 252 5.86 37.79 -10.65
N GLU A 253 6.39 37.06 -9.69
CA GLU A 253 7.05 37.61 -8.51
C GLU A 253 8.31 38.42 -8.91
N LYS A 254 9.15 37.93 -9.84
CA LYS A 254 10.31 38.64 -10.34
C LYS A 254 9.97 39.92 -11.14
N GLU A 255 8.87 39.87 -11.91
CA GLU A 255 8.39 41.05 -12.64
C GLU A 255 7.84 42.15 -11.68
N ALA A 256 7.13 41.71 -10.61
CA ALA A 256 6.68 42.63 -9.57
C ALA A 256 7.82 43.27 -8.79
N GLU A 257 8.89 42.54 -8.48
CA GLU A 257 10.10 43.04 -7.84
C GLU A 257 10.81 44.07 -8.74
N ARG A 258 10.90 43.81 -10.07
CA ARG A 258 11.48 44.78 -11.05
C ARG A 258 10.62 46.04 -11.19
N GLY A 259 9.28 45.91 -11.16
CA GLY A 259 8.39 47.06 -11.24
C GLY A 259 8.39 47.95 -10.00
N SER A 260 8.61 47.39 -8.81
CA SER A 260 8.70 48.17 -7.57
C SER A 260 10.02 48.91 -7.36
N GLY A 261 11.06 48.58 -8.14
CA GLY A 261 12.38 49.22 -8.07
C GLY A 261 12.48 50.58 -8.80
N CYS A 262 11.45 50.96 -9.60
CA CYS A 262 11.39 52.27 -10.26
C CYS A 262 10.32 53.14 -9.55
N GLY A 263 10.77 54.12 -8.77
CA GLY A 263 9.86 55.07 -8.11
C GLY A 263 9.05 55.91 -9.12
N ASP A 264 7.94 56.46 -8.67
CA ASP A 264 6.99 57.25 -9.44
C ASP A 264 7.70 58.33 -10.31
N GLY A 265 7.74 58.12 -11.63
CA GLY A 265 8.20 59.08 -12.60
C GLY A 265 9.37 58.66 -13.48
N ASN A 266 9.99 57.52 -13.25
CA ASN A 266 11.10 57.01 -14.05
C ASN A 266 10.69 55.92 -15.05
N VAL A 267 11.21 55.97 -16.28
CA VAL A 267 10.94 54.99 -17.36
C VAL A 267 12.10 53.99 -17.41
N MET A 268 11.77 52.70 -17.39
CA MET A 268 12.76 51.65 -17.56
C MET A 268 13.21 51.54 -19.02
N TYR A 269 14.51 51.71 -19.25
CA TYR A 269 15.16 51.33 -20.49
C TYR A 269 16.19 50.22 -20.19
N GLY A 270 15.86 48.98 -20.51
CA GLY A 270 16.72 47.84 -20.18
C GLY A 270 16.77 47.58 -18.67
N ASP A 271 17.93 47.28 -18.13
CA ASP A 271 18.16 46.99 -16.71
C ASP A 271 18.52 48.21 -15.85
N VAL A 272 18.35 49.44 -16.37
CA VAL A 272 18.73 50.69 -15.66
C VAL A 272 17.55 51.65 -15.61
N CYS A 273 17.21 52.14 -14.39
CA CYS A 273 16.28 53.25 -14.21
C CYS A 273 16.98 54.60 -14.52
N THR A 274 16.42 55.42 -15.42
CA THR A 274 16.95 56.73 -15.75
C THR A 274 15.94 57.83 -15.47
N ASP A 275 16.43 58.99 -14.96
CA ASP A 275 15.62 60.18 -14.63
C ASP A 275 15.29 61.07 -15.86
N GLU A 276 15.54 60.57 -17.09
CA GLU A 276 15.30 61.38 -18.30
C GLU A 276 13.81 61.48 -18.64
N LYS A 277 13.29 62.72 -18.55
CA LYS A 277 11.96 63.06 -19.08
C LYS A 277 11.98 62.94 -20.61
N PRO A 278 10.92 62.41 -21.24
CA PRO A 278 10.83 62.28 -22.69
C PRO A 278 10.94 63.66 -23.34
N GLN A 279 11.98 63.88 -24.15
CA GLN A 279 12.10 65.06 -24.99
C GLN A 279 10.98 65.05 -26.04
N LYS A 280 10.23 66.18 -26.13
CA LYS A 280 9.24 66.36 -27.17
C LYS A 280 9.90 66.30 -28.54
N PRO A 281 9.32 65.57 -29.50
CA PRO A 281 9.87 65.60 -30.86
C PRO A 281 9.87 67.04 -31.46
N PRO A 282 10.84 67.39 -32.29
CA PRO A 282 10.87 68.73 -32.88
C PRO A 282 9.67 68.93 -33.82
N ILE A 283 9.02 70.09 -33.69
CA ILE A 283 7.93 70.49 -34.56
C ILE A 283 8.55 70.86 -35.94
N ILE A 284 8.25 70.02 -36.91
CA ILE A 284 8.61 70.31 -38.32
C ILE A 284 7.47 71.19 -38.88
N HIS A 285 7.75 72.47 -39.02
CA HIS A 285 6.90 73.38 -39.80
C HIS A 285 7.11 73.10 -41.29
N ARG A 286 6.00 72.80 -41.96
CA ARG A 286 5.83 72.89 -43.39
C ARG A 286 4.96 74.08 -43.73
#